data_9271aa0f76ab7cffde3e5cf2e3e025f3
#
_entry.id   9271aa0f76ab7cffde3e5cf2e3e025f3
#
_cell.length_a   1.000
_cell.length_b   1.000
_cell.length_c   1.000
_cell.angle_alpha   90.00
_cell.angle_beta   90.00
_cell.angle_gamma   90.00
#
_symmetry.space_group_name_H-M   'P 1'
#
loop_
_entity.id
_entity.type
_entity.pdbx_description
1 polymer ?
#
loop_
_entity_poly.entity_id
_entity_poly.type
_entity_poly.pdbx_seq_one_letter_code
_entity_poly.pdbx_strand_id
1 'polypeptide(L)'
;MVTIFDFEMITSMAHGIVGDMQAGLFRSGYSSIIRESHDASCAILLADGALAAQKVVLPIHIGAFPAVIAGILSRYTVAEIKDGDVFLSNSPWEGGSPHSPDFAVAVPVFCKDKLVAFAASIAHKSDIGGAAPGSCPATAKDTFFEGLHIPPIKLISAGRKNDEAYELLRGNSRSPQLILGDLEGQIGVCSLGASRVKQLFDRFGMNPTFSAFEYHRKHTHQLIQGRLENLDNFEGYGERFVDHDGINLETPKGIRVKVTKTGNSINFDFSETDSQGAGPINVRPHLVKAACSYVMIAITGIDTPVNQGVFDCFTLKTRQGTVVDPYFPAPVNTYNPALHAIIESIFAAFGESAPQFARADGGGGRAMTLAHVLDQKTLIQYELFAGGVGAMQGYTGETGCHCNQTNGKVASVEMLETEFPVRTEEFKILKDSGGRGAFEGGNGFVRTYRILEGITSVTLRSSKHGIHPLGMNGGGDAHGGFCEVELSGIKQTLASMQSGVTLNPGDILRLGTPGGGGYGAS
;
A
#
# COMPACT_ATOMS: atom_id res chain seq x y z
N MET A 1 -30.70 5.17 -28.37
CA MET A 1 -30.97 4.27 -27.23
C MET A 1 -29.61 3.76 -26.77
N VAL A 2 -29.26 3.92 -25.51
CA VAL A 2 -27.97 3.45 -24.95
C VAL A 2 -28.07 1.94 -24.74
N THR A 3 -27.07 1.19 -25.16
CA THR A 3 -27.05 -0.28 -25.12
C THR A 3 -26.07 -0.77 -24.07
N ILE A 4 -26.15 -2.05 -23.69
CA ILE A 4 -25.13 -2.69 -22.81
C ILE A 4 -23.74 -2.60 -23.45
N PHE A 5 -23.64 -2.70 -24.76
CA PHE A 5 -22.37 -2.55 -25.49
C PHE A 5 -21.75 -1.16 -25.28
N ASP A 6 -22.56 -0.10 -25.24
CA ASP A 6 -22.08 1.25 -24.94
C ASP A 6 -21.54 1.33 -23.50
N PHE A 7 -22.17 0.64 -22.53
CA PHE A 7 -21.69 0.60 -21.15
C PHE A 7 -20.34 -0.09 -21.04
N GLU A 8 -20.18 -1.26 -21.65
CA GLU A 8 -18.90 -1.98 -21.68
C GLU A 8 -17.80 -1.16 -22.38
N MET A 9 -18.15 -0.46 -23.45
CA MET A 9 -17.20 0.42 -24.15
C MET A 9 -16.75 1.59 -23.25
N ILE A 10 -17.68 2.26 -22.56
CA ILE A 10 -17.38 3.38 -21.66
C ILE A 10 -16.45 2.92 -20.52
N THR A 11 -16.79 1.79 -19.87
CA THR A 11 -15.99 1.29 -18.75
C THR A 11 -14.61 0.79 -19.19
N SER A 12 -14.53 0.11 -20.34
CA SER A 12 -13.25 -0.31 -20.94
C SER A 12 -12.36 0.90 -21.28
N MET A 13 -12.96 1.98 -21.83
CA MET A 13 -12.22 3.22 -22.08
C MET A 13 -11.73 3.86 -20.78
N ALA A 14 -12.54 3.87 -19.71
CA ALA A 14 -12.13 4.38 -18.40
C ALA A 14 -10.94 3.58 -17.83
N HIS A 15 -10.98 2.24 -17.91
CA HIS A 15 -9.84 1.39 -17.52
C HIS A 15 -8.61 1.63 -18.40
N GLY A 16 -8.77 1.87 -19.70
CA GLY A 16 -7.70 2.27 -20.60
C GLY A 16 -7.05 3.60 -20.19
N ILE A 17 -7.87 4.60 -19.85
CA ILE A 17 -7.39 5.90 -19.35
C ILE A 17 -6.53 5.72 -18.08
N VAL A 18 -7.02 4.96 -17.11
CA VAL A 18 -6.26 4.68 -15.88
C VAL A 18 -4.96 3.91 -16.19
N GLY A 19 -5.01 2.96 -17.13
CA GLY A 19 -3.82 2.23 -17.58
C GLY A 19 -2.75 3.14 -18.17
N ASP A 20 -3.16 4.12 -18.99
CA ASP A 20 -2.27 5.11 -19.58
C ASP A 20 -1.69 6.09 -18.55
N MET A 21 -2.52 6.55 -17.60
CA MET A 21 -2.06 7.35 -16.45
C MET A 21 -0.98 6.61 -15.68
N GLN A 22 -1.23 5.35 -15.33
CA GLN A 22 -0.31 4.50 -14.57
C GLN A 22 1.01 4.29 -15.31
N ALA A 23 0.96 3.92 -16.58
CA ALA A 23 2.14 3.73 -17.41
C ALA A 23 2.92 5.05 -17.63
N GLY A 24 2.20 6.16 -17.74
CA GLY A 24 2.78 7.50 -17.83
C GLY A 24 3.54 7.86 -16.55
N LEU A 25 2.93 7.59 -15.38
CA LEU A 25 3.54 7.89 -14.08
C LEU A 25 4.85 7.13 -13.87
N PHE A 26 4.89 5.84 -14.18
CA PHE A 26 6.13 5.05 -14.06
C PHE A 26 7.23 5.54 -15.01
N ARG A 27 6.87 5.90 -16.26
CA ARG A 27 7.86 6.42 -17.24
C ARG A 27 8.38 7.81 -16.91
N SER A 28 7.58 8.64 -16.25
CA SER A 28 7.96 10.01 -15.86
C SER A 28 8.54 10.12 -14.45
N GLY A 29 8.64 9.00 -13.71
CA GLY A 29 9.18 8.98 -12.36
C GLY A 29 10.63 9.45 -12.30
N TYR A 30 10.89 10.41 -11.43
CA TYR A 30 12.25 10.89 -11.13
C TYR A 30 12.95 9.98 -10.14
N SER A 31 12.24 9.57 -9.09
CA SER A 31 12.76 8.66 -8.08
C SER A 31 12.71 7.20 -8.53
N SER A 32 13.65 6.40 -8.06
CA SER A 32 13.66 4.95 -8.24
C SER A 32 12.44 4.26 -7.60
N ILE A 33 11.84 4.87 -6.58
CA ILE A 33 10.62 4.37 -5.93
C ILE A 33 9.46 4.28 -6.92
N ILE A 34 9.26 5.31 -7.74
CA ILE A 34 8.20 5.31 -8.76
C ILE A 34 8.64 4.54 -10.00
N ARG A 35 9.88 4.81 -10.48
CA ARG A 35 10.37 4.27 -11.75
C ARG A 35 10.64 2.77 -11.70
N GLU A 36 11.28 2.27 -10.60
CA GLU A 36 11.72 0.89 -10.47
C GLU A 36 10.81 0.06 -9.57
N SER A 37 10.49 0.58 -8.37
CA SER A 37 9.66 -0.15 -7.41
C SER A 37 8.17 -0.11 -7.74
N HIS A 38 7.74 0.81 -8.62
CA HIS A 38 6.34 1.01 -9.01
C HIS A 38 5.43 1.35 -7.82
N ASP A 39 5.95 2.10 -6.83
CA ASP A 39 5.18 2.47 -5.63
C ASP A 39 4.26 3.67 -5.89
N ALA A 40 3.30 3.46 -6.78
CA ALA A 40 2.30 4.45 -7.17
C ALA A 40 1.07 3.80 -7.79
N SER A 41 -0.08 4.46 -7.73
CA SER A 41 -1.34 4.04 -8.34
C SER A 41 -2.12 5.22 -8.91
N CYS A 42 -2.97 4.93 -9.91
CA CYS A 42 -3.90 5.89 -10.51
C CYS A 42 -5.34 5.37 -10.47
N ALA A 43 -6.30 6.30 -10.40
CA ALA A 43 -7.72 5.98 -10.37
C ALA A 43 -8.58 7.10 -10.99
N ILE A 44 -9.80 6.75 -11.36
CA ILE A 44 -10.90 7.66 -11.67
C ILE A 44 -11.97 7.48 -10.60
N LEU A 45 -12.41 8.59 -10.01
CA LEU A 45 -13.49 8.61 -9.03
C LEU A 45 -14.61 9.52 -9.54
N LEU A 46 -15.83 9.21 -9.19
CA LEU A 46 -16.97 10.08 -9.48
C LEU A 46 -16.96 11.31 -8.57
N ALA A 47 -17.78 12.29 -8.87
CA ALA A 47 -17.84 13.56 -8.11
C ALA A 47 -18.15 13.39 -6.61
N ASP A 48 -18.80 12.31 -6.22
CA ASP A 48 -19.11 11.94 -4.82
C ASP A 48 -18.00 11.11 -4.14
N GLY A 49 -16.91 10.82 -4.85
CA GLY A 49 -15.80 10.00 -4.38
C GLY A 49 -15.93 8.50 -4.62
N ALA A 50 -17.03 8.04 -5.25
CA ALA A 50 -17.18 6.63 -5.59
C ALA A 50 -16.11 6.19 -6.62
N LEU A 51 -15.46 5.06 -6.37
CA LEU A 51 -14.43 4.53 -7.25
C LEU A 51 -15.05 4.00 -8.55
N ALA A 52 -14.72 4.65 -9.68
CA ALA A 52 -15.22 4.27 -11.00
C ALA A 52 -14.28 3.27 -11.71
N ALA A 53 -12.97 3.51 -11.67
CA ALA A 53 -11.96 2.63 -12.27
C ALA A 53 -10.61 2.81 -11.58
N GLN A 54 -9.89 1.70 -11.38
CA GLN A 54 -8.52 1.68 -10.85
C GLN A 54 -7.71 0.58 -11.52
N LYS A 55 -6.44 0.85 -11.78
CA LYS A 55 -5.43 -0.19 -12.06
C LYS A 55 -4.82 -0.64 -10.74
N VAL A 56 -5.00 -1.90 -10.37
CA VAL A 56 -4.46 -2.44 -9.11
C VAL A 56 -2.98 -2.75 -9.31
N VAL A 57 -2.12 -1.87 -8.82
CA VAL A 57 -0.68 -2.11 -8.65
C VAL A 57 -0.40 -2.36 -7.18
N LEU A 58 -0.89 -1.45 -6.32
CA LEU A 58 -0.82 -1.58 -4.86
C LEU A 58 -2.25 -1.72 -4.32
N PRO A 59 -2.67 -2.91 -3.89
CA PRO A 59 -4.02 -3.13 -3.36
C PRO A 59 -4.42 -2.19 -2.22
N ILE A 60 -3.45 -1.73 -1.43
CA ILE A 60 -3.70 -0.78 -0.34
C ILE A 60 -4.33 0.54 -0.82
N HIS A 61 -4.01 0.99 -2.02
CA HIS A 61 -4.54 2.24 -2.57
C HIS A 61 -6.04 2.14 -2.93
N ILE A 62 -6.63 0.93 -2.99
CA ILE A 62 -8.06 0.73 -3.27
C ILE A 62 -8.91 1.50 -2.25
N GLY A 63 -8.62 1.37 -0.96
CA GLY A 63 -9.34 2.08 0.10
C GLY A 63 -8.93 3.55 0.27
N ALA A 64 -7.71 3.91 -0.14
CA ALA A 64 -7.19 5.25 0.02
C ALA A 64 -7.85 6.26 -0.95
N PHE A 65 -8.07 5.92 -2.21
CA PHE A 65 -8.63 6.84 -3.19
C PHE A 65 -9.99 7.44 -2.81
N PRO A 66 -11.01 6.67 -2.39
CA PRO A 66 -12.26 7.26 -1.90
C PRO A 66 -12.06 8.16 -0.68
N ALA A 67 -11.14 7.80 0.23
CA ALA A 67 -10.83 8.61 1.39
C ALA A 67 -10.15 9.94 1.03
N VAL A 68 -9.29 9.97 0.00
CA VAL A 68 -8.68 11.20 -0.53
C VAL A 68 -9.75 12.17 -1.03
N ILE A 69 -10.70 11.71 -1.83
CA ILE A 69 -11.77 12.57 -2.33
C ILE A 69 -12.70 13.00 -1.21
N ALA A 70 -13.02 12.11 -0.26
CA ALA A 70 -13.79 12.48 0.93
C ALA A 70 -13.07 13.58 1.74
N GLY A 71 -11.76 13.52 1.91
CA GLY A 71 -10.94 14.56 2.54
C GLY A 71 -11.03 15.91 1.80
N ILE A 72 -10.96 15.91 0.47
CA ILE A 72 -11.13 17.11 -0.35
C ILE A 72 -12.54 17.70 -0.16
N LEU A 73 -13.58 16.86 -0.29
CA LEU A 73 -14.98 17.28 -0.17
C LEU A 73 -15.38 17.70 1.25
N SER A 74 -14.67 17.26 2.28
CA SER A 74 -14.88 17.73 3.65
C SER A 74 -14.37 19.15 3.88
N ARG A 75 -13.39 19.59 3.07
CA ARG A 75 -12.75 20.91 3.19
C ARG A 75 -13.24 21.93 2.17
N TYR A 76 -13.64 21.45 0.99
CA TYR A 76 -14.12 22.31 -0.11
C TYR A 76 -15.50 21.88 -0.55
N THR A 77 -16.42 22.83 -0.58
CA THR A 77 -17.72 22.62 -1.21
C THR A 77 -17.57 22.48 -2.73
N VAL A 78 -18.51 21.83 -3.39
CA VAL A 78 -18.47 21.66 -4.86
C VAL A 78 -18.41 23.03 -5.59
N ALA A 79 -19.00 24.08 -5.02
CA ALA A 79 -18.96 25.43 -5.58
C ALA A 79 -17.57 26.09 -5.52
N GLU A 80 -16.73 25.67 -4.59
CA GLU A 80 -15.36 26.16 -4.44
C GLU A 80 -14.37 25.41 -5.32
N ILE A 81 -14.73 24.21 -5.81
CA ILE A 81 -13.92 23.43 -6.74
C ILE A 81 -14.12 23.98 -8.16
N LYS A 82 -13.04 24.26 -8.87
CA LYS A 82 -13.05 24.86 -10.21
C LYS A 82 -12.27 24.03 -11.22
N ASP A 83 -12.60 24.20 -12.48
CA ASP A 83 -11.78 23.67 -13.57
C ASP A 83 -10.37 24.27 -13.52
N GLY A 84 -9.36 23.44 -13.71
CA GLY A 84 -7.95 23.80 -13.57
C GLY A 84 -7.42 23.79 -12.14
N ASP A 85 -8.21 23.37 -11.14
CA ASP A 85 -7.70 23.08 -9.79
C ASP A 85 -6.86 21.79 -9.80
N VAL A 86 -5.85 21.74 -8.95
CA VAL A 86 -5.13 20.53 -8.59
C VAL A 86 -5.02 20.45 -7.08
N PHE A 87 -5.58 19.41 -6.51
CA PHE A 87 -5.51 19.15 -5.08
C PHE A 87 -4.29 18.31 -4.75
N LEU A 88 -3.66 18.62 -3.62
CA LEU A 88 -2.59 17.85 -3.00
C LEU A 88 -2.96 17.56 -1.54
N SER A 89 -2.71 16.35 -1.10
CA SER A 89 -2.70 15.96 0.31
C SER A 89 -1.73 14.80 0.52
N ASN A 90 -1.23 14.68 1.75
CA ASN A 90 -0.52 13.48 2.18
C ASN A 90 -0.95 13.05 3.60
N SER A 91 -1.94 13.73 4.18
CA SER A 91 -2.38 13.45 5.54
C SER A 91 -3.16 12.13 5.60
N PRO A 92 -2.72 11.15 6.41
CA PRO A 92 -3.50 9.94 6.67
C PRO A 92 -4.76 10.23 7.50
N TRP A 93 -4.81 11.37 8.17
CA TRP A 93 -5.87 11.76 9.09
C TRP A 93 -7.00 12.54 8.43
N GLU A 94 -6.64 13.51 7.60
CA GLU A 94 -7.60 14.43 6.96
C GLU A 94 -7.74 14.20 5.46
N GLY A 95 -6.69 13.66 4.82
CA GLY A 95 -6.57 13.54 3.37
C GLY A 95 -6.61 12.13 2.82
N GLY A 96 -6.80 11.10 3.66
CA GLY A 96 -6.99 9.72 3.23
C GLY A 96 -5.76 9.04 2.62
N SER A 97 -4.57 9.66 2.62
CA SER A 97 -3.33 9.01 2.18
C SER A 97 -2.99 7.82 3.09
N PRO A 98 -2.34 6.77 2.58
CA PRO A 98 -1.92 5.63 3.42
C PRO A 98 -1.01 6.05 4.57
N HIS A 99 0.01 6.81 4.27
CA HIS A 99 0.93 7.44 5.21
C HIS A 99 1.51 8.74 4.62
N SER A 100 2.21 9.52 5.44
CA SER A 100 2.65 10.86 5.03
C SER A 100 3.55 10.91 3.79
N PRO A 101 4.45 9.94 3.48
CA PRO A 101 5.21 9.96 2.24
C PRO A 101 4.38 9.77 0.97
N ASP A 102 3.16 9.26 1.08
CA ASP A 102 2.27 9.05 -0.07
C ASP A 102 1.53 10.34 -0.43
N PHE A 103 2.02 11.03 -1.45
CA PHE A 103 1.32 12.20 -1.99
C PHE A 103 0.14 11.78 -2.85
N ALA A 104 -1.05 12.22 -2.45
CA ALA A 104 -2.27 12.10 -3.22
C ALA A 104 -2.50 13.39 -4.03
N VAL A 105 -2.56 13.25 -5.35
CA VAL A 105 -2.91 14.33 -6.28
C VAL A 105 -4.26 14.01 -6.90
N ALA A 106 -5.17 14.99 -6.94
CA ALA A 106 -6.47 14.84 -7.58
C ALA A 106 -6.80 16.07 -8.44
N VAL A 107 -7.21 15.81 -9.68
CA VAL A 107 -7.63 16.83 -10.66
C VAL A 107 -9.12 16.66 -10.92
N PRO A 108 -9.96 17.68 -10.65
CA PRO A 108 -11.39 17.61 -10.91
C PRO A 108 -11.69 17.64 -12.41
N VAL A 109 -12.72 16.93 -12.80
CA VAL A 109 -13.21 16.85 -14.18
C VAL A 109 -14.54 17.53 -14.30
N PHE A 110 -14.63 18.55 -15.15
CA PHE A 110 -15.85 19.27 -15.42
C PHE A 110 -16.41 18.95 -16.82
N CYS A 111 -17.73 18.74 -16.87
CA CYS A 111 -18.48 18.61 -18.11
C CYS A 111 -19.68 19.58 -18.04
N LYS A 112 -19.78 20.54 -18.98
CA LYS A 112 -20.83 21.58 -18.98
C LYS A 112 -21.00 22.25 -17.62
N ASP A 113 -19.90 22.74 -17.06
CA ASP A 113 -19.82 23.42 -15.75
C ASP A 113 -20.24 22.60 -14.52
N LYS A 114 -20.42 21.28 -14.68
CA LYS A 114 -20.68 20.36 -13.57
C LYS A 114 -19.43 19.52 -13.27
N LEU A 115 -19.07 19.44 -12.00
CA LEU A 115 -18.10 18.47 -11.51
C LEU A 115 -18.67 17.07 -11.70
N VAL A 116 -17.99 16.23 -12.48
CA VAL A 116 -18.46 14.88 -12.81
C VAL A 116 -17.57 13.77 -12.27
N ALA A 117 -16.26 14.05 -12.13
CA ALA A 117 -15.28 13.06 -11.68
C ALA A 117 -14.01 13.74 -11.15
N PHE A 118 -13.09 12.91 -10.65
CA PHE A 118 -11.70 13.23 -10.36
C PHE A 118 -10.79 12.20 -11.02
N ALA A 119 -9.69 12.67 -11.63
CA ALA A 119 -8.55 11.82 -11.97
C ALA A 119 -7.51 11.97 -10.85
N ALA A 120 -7.11 10.86 -10.25
CA ALA A 120 -6.26 10.89 -9.06
C ALA A 120 -5.07 9.94 -9.16
N SER A 121 -4.00 10.28 -8.46
CA SER A 121 -2.83 9.42 -8.25
C SER A 121 -2.37 9.48 -6.79
N ILE A 122 -1.85 8.37 -6.29
CA ILE A 122 -1.12 8.28 -5.02
C ILE A 122 0.26 7.74 -5.35
N ALA A 123 1.32 8.39 -4.85
CA ALA A 123 2.69 7.99 -5.11
C ALA A 123 3.60 8.31 -3.93
N HIS A 124 4.41 7.32 -3.54
CA HIS A 124 5.38 7.44 -2.47
C HIS A 124 6.50 8.42 -2.83
N LYS A 125 6.87 9.30 -1.90
CA LYS A 125 7.96 10.27 -2.04
C LYS A 125 9.21 9.81 -1.30
N SER A 126 10.36 10.05 -1.89
CA SER A 126 11.63 9.62 -1.32
C SER A 126 11.94 10.24 0.03
N ASP A 127 11.57 11.50 0.26
CA ASP A 127 11.78 12.18 1.54
C ASP A 127 10.91 13.45 1.67
N ILE A 128 10.17 13.54 2.76
CA ILE A 128 9.34 14.70 3.12
C ILE A 128 9.73 15.27 4.51
N GLY A 129 10.98 15.07 4.92
CA GLY A 129 11.46 15.51 6.23
C GLY A 129 11.21 14.47 7.34
N GLY A 130 10.95 14.97 8.53
CA GLY A 130 10.73 14.12 9.70
C GLY A 130 12.02 13.65 10.38
N ALA A 131 11.87 12.76 11.38
CA ALA A 131 12.93 12.36 12.30
C ALA A 131 14.00 11.45 11.67
N ALA A 132 13.68 10.78 10.56
CA ALA A 132 14.64 9.93 9.85
C ALA A 132 14.61 10.21 8.35
N PRO A 133 15.74 10.07 7.63
CA PRO A 133 15.77 10.15 6.18
C PRO A 133 14.84 9.09 5.57
N GLY A 134 14.14 9.46 4.48
CA GLY A 134 13.09 8.66 3.88
C GLY A 134 11.75 8.77 4.61
N SER A 135 11.65 9.64 5.61
CA SER A 135 10.41 10.06 6.30
C SER A 135 9.57 8.94 6.92
N CYS A 136 10.19 7.80 7.21
CA CYS A 136 9.51 6.67 7.83
C CYS A 136 10.27 6.15 9.05
N PRO A 137 10.44 6.96 10.10
CA PRO A 137 11.14 6.52 11.30
C PRO A 137 10.42 5.34 11.95
N ALA A 138 11.13 4.24 12.14
CA ALA A 138 10.60 3.04 12.78
C ALA A 138 10.28 3.25 14.28
N THR A 139 10.71 4.38 14.84
CA THR A 139 10.57 4.75 16.25
C THR A 139 9.76 6.02 16.47
N ALA A 140 8.91 6.38 15.49
CA ALA A 140 8.00 7.52 15.64
C ALA A 140 7.04 7.32 16.81
N LYS A 141 6.81 8.38 17.60
CA LYS A 141 5.90 8.35 18.77
C LYS A 141 4.60 9.07 18.51
N ASP A 142 4.56 9.90 17.50
CA ASP A 142 3.37 10.57 17.00
C ASP A 142 3.54 10.91 15.51
N THR A 143 2.48 11.35 14.87
CA THR A 143 2.45 11.65 13.44
C THR A 143 3.40 12.79 13.04
N PHE A 144 3.76 13.71 13.96
CA PHE A 144 4.65 14.84 13.65
C PHE A 144 6.11 14.43 13.50
N PHE A 145 6.53 13.27 14.02
CA PHE A 145 7.82 12.66 13.72
C PHE A 145 7.95 12.20 12.26
N GLU A 146 6.81 11.98 11.58
CA GLU A 146 6.71 11.30 10.30
C GLU A 146 6.91 12.21 9.08
N GLY A 147 7.24 13.47 9.30
CA GLY A 147 7.52 14.45 8.25
C GLY A 147 6.41 15.48 8.05
N LEU A 148 6.46 16.17 6.92
CA LEU A 148 5.50 17.23 6.60
C LEU A 148 4.09 16.67 6.42
N HIS A 149 3.12 17.23 7.15
CA HIS A 149 1.71 16.93 7.00
C HIS A 149 1.01 18.00 6.16
N ILE A 150 0.40 17.57 5.07
CA ILE A 150 -0.34 18.42 4.13
C ILE A 150 -1.80 17.99 4.16
N PRO A 151 -2.70 18.75 4.81
CA PRO A 151 -4.13 18.54 4.67
C PRO A 151 -4.55 18.77 3.21
N PRO A 152 -5.77 18.40 2.78
CA PRO A 152 -6.21 18.70 1.43
C PRO A 152 -6.10 20.19 1.11
N ILE A 153 -5.21 20.56 0.18
CA ILE A 153 -5.00 21.95 -0.28
C ILE A 153 -5.09 22.01 -1.79
N LYS A 154 -5.40 23.20 -2.31
CA LYS A 154 -5.23 23.51 -3.74
C LYS A 154 -3.76 23.88 -3.99
N LEU A 155 -3.02 22.95 -4.60
CA LEU A 155 -1.65 23.20 -5.06
C LEU A 155 -1.65 24.10 -6.30
N ILE A 156 -2.68 23.91 -7.16
CA ILE A 156 -2.98 24.80 -8.28
C ILE A 156 -4.44 25.23 -8.14
N SER A 157 -4.71 26.51 -8.24
CA SER A 157 -6.05 27.07 -8.15
C SER A 157 -6.45 27.71 -9.48
N ALA A 158 -7.43 27.14 -10.17
CA ALA A 158 -7.89 27.57 -11.49
C ALA A 158 -6.71 27.86 -12.46
N GLY A 159 -5.75 26.96 -12.55
CA GLY A 159 -4.57 27.06 -13.41
C GLY A 159 -3.39 27.85 -12.84
N ARG A 160 -3.51 28.51 -11.68
CA ARG A 160 -2.42 29.26 -11.02
C ARG A 160 -1.73 28.41 -9.99
N LYS A 161 -0.43 28.19 -10.14
CA LYS A 161 0.42 27.50 -9.16
C LYS A 161 0.47 28.31 -7.83
N ASN A 162 0.52 27.58 -6.72
CA ASN A 162 0.77 28.13 -5.40
C ASN A 162 2.28 28.00 -5.11
N ASP A 163 3.05 29.02 -5.46
CA ASP A 163 4.51 28.99 -5.37
C ASP A 163 4.98 28.82 -3.92
N GLU A 164 4.26 29.39 -2.93
CA GLU A 164 4.59 29.23 -1.52
C GLU A 164 4.46 27.76 -1.06
N ALA A 165 3.44 27.05 -1.54
CA ALA A 165 3.30 25.62 -1.25
C ALA A 165 4.47 24.79 -1.84
N TYR A 166 4.93 25.13 -3.04
CA TYR A 166 6.12 24.49 -3.64
C TYR A 166 7.39 24.79 -2.83
N GLU A 167 7.57 26.02 -2.33
CA GLU A 167 8.71 26.35 -1.46
C GLU A 167 8.65 25.64 -0.11
N LEU A 168 7.46 25.46 0.48
CA LEU A 168 7.29 24.65 1.69
C LEU A 168 7.70 23.18 1.43
N LEU A 169 7.30 22.58 0.31
CA LEU A 169 7.71 21.25 -0.07
C LEU A 169 9.22 21.13 -0.23
N ARG A 170 9.82 22.09 -0.94
CA ARG A 170 11.27 22.17 -1.18
C ARG A 170 12.06 22.25 0.12
N GLY A 171 11.63 23.13 1.03
CA GLY A 171 12.32 23.41 2.30
C GLY A 171 12.21 22.30 3.33
N ASN A 172 11.25 21.39 3.18
CA ASN A 172 11.01 20.28 4.12
C ASN A 172 11.52 18.92 3.62
N SER A 173 12.24 18.85 2.50
CA SER A 173 12.76 17.59 1.95
C SER A 173 14.27 17.59 1.90
N ARG A 174 14.88 16.43 2.20
CA ARG A 174 16.32 16.18 1.97
C ARG A 174 16.63 15.90 0.50
N SER A 175 15.57 15.60 -0.33
CA SER A 175 15.69 15.29 -1.75
C SER A 175 14.69 16.10 -2.58
N PRO A 176 14.69 17.45 -2.52
CA PRO A 176 13.63 18.30 -3.07
C PRO A 176 13.44 18.15 -4.58
N GLN A 177 14.53 17.90 -5.33
CA GLN A 177 14.44 17.71 -6.77
C GLN A 177 13.66 16.44 -7.14
N LEU A 178 13.85 15.35 -6.41
CA LEU A 178 13.14 14.09 -6.64
C LEU A 178 11.65 14.24 -6.32
N ILE A 179 11.30 14.80 -5.15
CA ILE A 179 9.89 14.92 -4.76
C ILE A 179 9.11 15.87 -5.66
N LEU A 180 9.73 17.00 -6.06
CA LEU A 180 9.07 17.96 -6.96
C LEU A 180 8.95 17.40 -8.39
N GLY A 181 9.97 16.71 -8.89
CA GLY A 181 9.91 16.02 -10.18
C GLY A 181 8.82 14.96 -10.22
N ASP A 182 8.73 14.11 -9.19
CA ASP A 182 7.68 13.11 -9.06
C ASP A 182 6.28 13.73 -8.90
N LEU A 183 6.17 14.87 -8.21
CA LEU A 183 4.91 15.59 -8.04
C LEU A 183 4.43 16.18 -9.39
N GLU A 184 5.30 16.80 -10.17
CA GLU A 184 4.96 17.30 -11.50
C GLU A 184 4.56 16.15 -12.44
N GLY A 185 5.21 14.99 -12.33
CA GLY A 185 4.80 13.75 -13.03
C GLY A 185 3.38 13.33 -12.67
N GLN A 186 3.02 13.32 -11.35
CA GLN A 186 1.66 13.02 -10.89
C GLN A 186 0.64 14.03 -11.44
N ILE A 187 0.94 15.34 -11.36
CA ILE A 187 0.07 16.40 -11.87
C ILE A 187 -0.16 16.20 -13.38
N GLY A 188 0.90 15.91 -14.13
CA GLY A 188 0.83 15.69 -15.58
C GLY A 188 -0.08 14.52 -15.94
N VAL A 189 0.09 13.35 -15.31
CA VAL A 189 -0.74 12.18 -15.62
C VAL A 189 -2.18 12.33 -15.14
N CYS A 190 -2.43 13.01 -14.00
CA CYS A 190 -3.79 13.30 -13.54
C CYS A 190 -4.49 14.30 -14.45
N SER A 191 -3.79 15.32 -14.95
CA SER A 191 -4.34 16.30 -15.90
C SER A 191 -4.67 15.64 -17.25
N LEU A 192 -3.79 14.75 -17.75
CA LEU A 192 -4.07 13.95 -18.94
C LEU A 192 -5.29 13.04 -18.72
N GLY A 193 -5.35 12.37 -17.60
CA GLY A 193 -6.50 11.52 -17.21
C GLY A 193 -7.79 12.34 -17.16
N ALA A 194 -7.78 13.50 -16.50
CA ALA A 194 -8.92 14.40 -16.41
C ALA A 194 -9.42 14.86 -17.78
N SER A 195 -8.50 15.24 -18.69
CA SER A 195 -8.84 15.62 -20.06
C SER A 195 -9.51 14.47 -20.83
N ARG A 196 -8.99 13.24 -20.70
CA ARG A 196 -9.56 12.06 -21.38
C ARG A 196 -10.90 11.63 -20.78
N VAL A 197 -11.06 11.71 -19.47
CA VAL A 197 -12.36 11.47 -18.81
C VAL A 197 -13.39 12.50 -19.27
N LYS A 198 -12.99 13.77 -19.38
CA LYS A 198 -13.86 14.82 -19.97
C LYS A 198 -14.31 14.45 -21.39
N GLN A 199 -13.37 14.01 -22.26
CA GLN A 199 -13.71 13.56 -23.61
C GLN A 199 -14.69 12.37 -23.61
N LEU A 200 -14.59 11.46 -22.63
CA LEU A 200 -15.55 10.36 -22.45
C LEU A 200 -16.95 10.90 -22.21
N PHE A 201 -17.11 11.85 -21.27
CA PHE A 201 -18.40 12.49 -20.98
C PHE A 201 -18.91 13.34 -22.16
N ASP A 202 -18.02 14.03 -22.88
CA ASP A 202 -18.40 14.82 -24.06
C ASP A 202 -18.90 13.91 -25.20
N ARG A 203 -18.27 12.74 -25.41
CA ARG A 203 -18.60 11.78 -26.47
C ARG A 203 -19.92 11.05 -26.23
N PHE A 204 -20.14 10.54 -25.02
CA PHE A 204 -21.29 9.69 -24.71
C PHE A 204 -22.42 10.44 -24.00
N GLY A 205 -22.14 11.64 -23.48
CA GLY A 205 -23.06 12.41 -22.64
C GLY A 205 -23.03 12.00 -21.16
N MET A 206 -23.48 12.90 -20.30
CA MET A 206 -23.41 12.69 -18.83
C MET A 206 -24.22 11.47 -18.38
N ASN A 207 -25.52 11.42 -18.73
CA ASN A 207 -26.39 10.35 -18.25
C ASN A 207 -25.94 8.94 -18.70
N PRO A 208 -25.60 8.69 -19.98
CA PRO A 208 -25.07 7.40 -20.41
C PRO A 208 -23.79 7.00 -19.67
N THR A 209 -22.87 7.95 -19.46
CA THR A 209 -21.59 7.67 -18.78
C THR A 209 -21.80 7.30 -17.31
N PHE A 210 -22.65 8.04 -16.58
CA PHE A 210 -23.00 7.66 -15.21
C PHE A 210 -23.74 6.33 -15.14
N SER A 211 -24.66 6.07 -16.08
CA SER A 211 -25.36 4.78 -16.15
C SER A 211 -24.42 3.60 -16.41
N ALA A 212 -23.36 3.81 -17.20
CA ALA A 212 -22.33 2.80 -17.45
C ALA A 212 -21.54 2.48 -16.17
N PHE A 213 -21.10 3.49 -15.43
CA PHE A 213 -20.40 3.27 -14.16
C PHE A 213 -21.29 2.60 -13.10
N GLU A 214 -22.55 2.99 -13.01
CA GLU A 214 -23.51 2.34 -12.10
C GLU A 214 -23.81 0.89 -12.51
N TYR A 215 -23.95 0.62 -13.80
CA TYR A 215 -24.09 -0.74 -14.33
C TYR A 215 -22.89 -1.60 -13.95
N HIS A 216 -21.68 -1.08 -14.14
CA HIS A 216 -20.44 -1.79 -13.84
C HIS A 216 -20.25 -2.00 -12.34
N ARG A 217 -20.60 -1.03 -11.50
CA ARG A 217 -20.65 -1.16 -10.04
C ARG A 217 -21.56 -2.29 -9.61
N LYS A 218 -22.80 -2.32 -10.14
CA LYS A 218 -23.78 -3.38 -9.86
C LYS A 218 -23.29 -4.75 -10.34
N HIS A 219 -22.67 -4.80 -11.51
CA HIS A 219 -22.09 -6.04 -12.03
C HIS A 219 -21.01 -6.61 -11.10
N THR A 220 -20.06 -5.77 -10.65
CA THR A 220 -19.05 -6.17 -9.67
C THR A 220 -19.68 -6.67 -8.37
N HIS A 221 -20.66 -5.94 -7.86
CA HIS A 221 -21.40 -6.34 -6.66
C HIS A 221 -22.05 -7.71 -6.83
N GLN A 222 -22.74 -7.95 -7.96
CA GLN A 222 -23.39 -9.22 -8.26
C GLN A 222 -22.41 -10.40 -8.39
N LEU A 223 -21.24 -10.18 -9.01
CA LEU A 223 -20.17 -11.20 -9.09
C LEU A 223 -19.72 -11.65 -7.70
N ILE A 224 -19.49 -10.71 -6.81
CA ILE A 224 -19.05 -10.99 -5.44
C ILE A 224 -20.19 -11.67 -4.65
N GLN A 225 -21.42 -11.16 -4.75
CA GLN A 225 -22.58 -11.78 -4.09
C GLN A 225 -22.80 -13.22 -4.56
N GLY A 226 -22.75 -13.49 -5.88
CA GLY A 226 -22.88 -14.84 -6.41
C GLY A 226 -21.79 -15.78 -5.91
N ARG A 227 -20.58 -15.27 -5.62
CA ARG A 227 -19.53 -16.08 -4.99
C ARG A 227 -19.87 -16.39 -3.54
N LEU A 228 -20.36 -15.41 -2.79
CA LEU A 228 -20.76 -15.58 -1.39
C LEU A 228 -21.98 -16.51 -1.25
N GLU A 229 -22.94 -16.46 -2.15
CA GLU A 229 -24.13 -17.34 -2.14
C GLU A 229 -23.77 -18.82 -2.21
N ASN A 230 -22.66 -19.15 -2.90
CA ASN A 230 -22.17 -20.53 -3.04
C ASN A 230 -21.36 -21.02 -1.81
N LEU A 231 -21.27 -20.22 -0.75
CA LEU A 231 -20.64 -20.60 0.51
C LEU A 231 -21.69 -20.83 1.59
N ASP A 232 -21.47 -21.81 2.42
CA ASP A 232 -22.25 -22.00 3.63
C ASP A 232 -22.12 -20.79 4.56
N ASN A 233 -23.13 -20.54 5.40
CA ASN A 233 -23.02 -19.57 6.46
C ASN A 233 -21.99 -20.03 7.48
N PHE A 234 -21.13 -19.12 7.91
CA PHE A 234 -20.13 -19.42 8.93
C PHE A 234 -19.79 -18.22 9.80
N GLU A 235 -19.20 -18.51 10.93
CA GLU A 235 -18.53 -17.58 11.80
C GLU A 235 -17.10 -18.10 11.99
N GLY A 236 -16.12 -17.30 11.62
CA GLY A 236 -14.71 -17.64 11.76
C GLY A 236 -13.96 -16.60 12.57
N TYR A 237 -12.90 -17.01 13.24
CA TYR A 237 -12.06 -16.16 14.06
C TYR A 237 -10.61 -16.27 13.59
N GLY A 238 -9.95 -15.14 13.38
CA GLY A 238 -8.56 -15.08 12.95
C GLY A 238 -7.75 -14.13 13.82
N GLU A 239 -6.54 -14.54 14.16
CA GLU A 239 -5.60 -13.78 14.96
C GLU A 239 -4.21 -13.86 14.34
N ARG A 240 -3.53 -12.72 14.25
CA ARG A 240 -2.12 -12.61 13.84
C ARG A 240 -1.42 -11.54 14.66
N PHE A 241 -0.11 -11.67 14.79
CA PHE A 241 0.67 -10.76 15.61
C PHE A 241 1.74 -10.05 14.76
N VAL A 242 2.00 -8.80 15.12
CA VAL A 242 3.18 -8.04 14.69
C VAL A 242 4.26 -8.18 15.77
N ASP A 243 5.52 -8.36 15.39
CA ASP A 243 6.63 -8.59 16.33
C ASP A 243 6.64 -7.58 17.49
N HIS A 244 6.47 -6.30 17.20
CA HIS A 244 6.43 -5.19 18.14
C HIS A 244 5.99 -3.89 17.44
N ASP A 245 5.81 -2.80 18.18
CA ASP A 245 5.37 -1.52 17.63
C ASP A 245 6.52 -0.56 17.26
N GLY A 246 7.77 -0.97 17.40
CA GLY A 246 8.97 -0.14 17.14
C GLY A 246 9.44 0.65 18.35
N ILE A 247 8.64 0.77 19.41
CA ILE A 247 8.96 1.41 20.69
C ILE A 247 9.09 0.35 21.78
N ASN A 248 8.09 -0.51 21.92
CA ASN A 248 8.02 -1.59 22.91
C ASN A 248 8.43 -2.90 22.25
N LEU A 249 9.74 -3.15 22.13
CA LEU A 249 10.30 -4.24 21.33
C LEU A 249 9.95 -5.65 21.83
N GLU A 250 9.64 -5.79 23.12
CA GLU A 250 9.31 -7.07 23.76
C GLU A 250 7.81 -7.39 23.77
N THR A 251 6.97 -6.50 23.18
CA THR A 251 5.51 -6.63 23.29
C THR A 251 4.90 -6.77 21.90
N PRO A 252 4.55 -7.97 21.46
CA PRO A 252 3.79 -8.19 20.24
C PRO A 252 2.44 -7.46 20.28
N LYS A 253 1.93 -7.12 19.08
CA LYS A 253 0.60 -6.54 18.92
C LYS A 253 -0.31 -7.48 18.13
N GLY A 254 -1.41 -7.88 18.76
CA GLY A 254 -2.40 -8.79 18.19
C GLY A 254 -3.43 -8.07 17.33
N ILE A 255 -3.63 -8.55 16.12
CA ILE A 255 -4.71 -8.20 15.23
C ILE A 255 -5.73 -9.33 15.23
N ARG A 256 -6.97 -9.03 15.61
CA ARG A 256 -8.04 -10.01 15.74
C ARG A 256 -9.22 -9.63 14.87
N VAL A 257 -9.76 -10.60 14.15
CA VAL A 257 -10.97 -10.42 13.35
C VAL A 257 -11.95 -11.56 13.57
N LYS A 258 -13.20 -11.18 13.69
CA LYS A 258 -14.34 -12.09 13.57
C LYS A 258 -14.97 -11.88 12.20
N VAL A 259 -15.00 -12.93 11.39
CA VAL A 259 -15.65 -12.93 10.07
C VAL A 259 -16.98 -13.66 10.20
N THR A 260 -18.07 -12.97 9.86
CA THR A 260 -19.41 -13.56 9.88
C THR A 260 -19.99 -13.47 8.46
N LYS A 261 -20.27 -14.62 7.86
CA LYS A 261 -20.92 -14.73 6.56
C LYS A 261 -22.35 -15.23 6.74
N THR A 262 -23.33 -14.48 6.24
CA THR A 262 -24.76 -14.82 6.31
C THR A 262 -25.45 -14.47 4.99
N GLY A 263 -26.03 -15.46 4.33
CA GLY A 263 -26.61 -15.29 3.00
C GLY A 263 -25.55 -14.83 1.98
N ASN A 264 -25.75 -13.70 1.35
CA ASN A 264 -24.80 -13.06 0.43
C ASN A 264 -24.06 -11.86 1.05
N SER A 265 -24.08 -11.77 2.38
CA SER A 265 -23.41 -10.70 3.15
C SER A 265 -22.23 -11.25 3.95
N ILE A 266 -21.18 -10.45 4.08
CA ILE A 266 -20.02 -10.75 4.93
C ILE A 266 -19.66 -9.53 5.78
N ASN A 267 -19.37 -9.78 7.05
CA ASN A 267 -18.97 -8.75 8.01
C ASN A 267 -17.59 -9.07 8.58
N PHE A 268 -16.75 -8.04 8.67
CA PHE A 268 -15.43 -8.08 9.30
C PHE A 268 -15.46 -7.23 10.57
N ASP A 269 -15.37 -7.86 11.75
CA ASP A 269 -15.35 -7.19 13.05
C ASP A 269 -13.95 -7.28 13.66
N PHE A 270 -13.24 -6.17 13.71
CA PHE A 270 -11.91 -6.02 14.31
C PHE A 270 -11.94 -5.43 15.73
N SER A 271 -13.09 -5.39 16.38
CA SER A 271 -13.25 -4.71 17.68
C SER A 271 -12.37 -5.29 18.79
N GLU A 272 -11.93 -6.54 18.67
CA GLU A 272 -11.08 -7.22 19.67
C GLU A 272 -9.57 -7.07 19.41
N THR A 273 -9.17 -6.32 18.37
CA THR A 273 -7.78 -5.98 18.12
C THR A 273 -7.18 -5.22 19.30
N ASP A 274 -5.90 -5.44 19.58
CA ASP A 274 -5.15 -4.79 20.65
C ASP A 274 -5.21 -3.26 20.58
N SER A 275 -4.99 -2.62 21.72
CA SER A 275 -4.86 -1.17 21.81
C SER A 275 -3.77 -0.66 20.89
N GLN A 276 -3.96 0.55 20.34
CA GLN A 276 -3.01 1.20 19.44
C GLN A 276 -1.56 1.09 19.93
N GLY A 277 -0.63 0.93 19.02
CA GLY A 277 0.79 0.93 19.31
C GLY A 277 1.29 2.33 19.69
N ALA A 278 2.26 2.39 20.60
CA ALA A 278 3.00 3.63 20.87
C ALA A 278 3.89 4.04 19.70
N GLY A 279 4.25 3.10 18.85
CA GLY A 279 5.03 3.29 17.64
C GLY A 279 4.19 3.24 16.35
N PRO A 280 4.84 3.36 15.16
CA PRO A 280 4.19 3.74 13.90
C PRO A 280 3.46 2.60 13.16
N ILE A 281 3.09 1.51 13.83
CA ILE A 281 2.42 0.36 13.22
C ILE A 281 0.91 0.53 13.02
N ASN A 282 0.33 1.63 13.52
CA ASN A 282 -1.11 1.83 13.51
C ASN A 282 -1.65 1.98 12.08
N VAL A 283 -2.88 1.50 11.86
CA VAL A 283 -3.54 1.44 10.55
C VAL A 283 -4.82 2.27 10.58
N ARG A 284 -4.99 3.17 9.63
CA ARG A 284 -6.22 3.95 9.51
C ARG A 284 -7.37 3.09 8.95
N PRO A 285 -8.63 3.31 9.36
CA PRO A 285 -9.77 2.48 8.96
C PRO A 285 -9.96 2.32 7.45
N HIS A 286 -9.63 3.33 6.63
CA HIS A 286 -9.70 3.25 5.18
C HIS A 286 -8.72 2.23 4.58
N LEU A 287 -7.59 1.97 5.25
CA LEU A 287 -6.65 0.93 4.85
C LEU A 287 -7.10 -0.47 5.32
N VAL A 288 -7.76 -0.56 6.49
CA VAL A 288 -8.44 -1.81 6.89
C VAL A 288 -9.52 -2.17 5.88
N LYS A 289 -10.28 -1.17 5.40
CA LYS A 289 -11.25 -1.35 4.33
C LYS A 289 -10.60 -1.81 3.02
N ALA A 290 -9.39 -1.30 2.68
CA ALA A 290 -8.62 -1.79 1.54
C ALA A 290 -8.22 -3.26 1.70
N ALA A 291 -7.78 -3.68 2.89
CA ALA A 291 -7.45 -5.07 3.20
C ALA A 291 -8.67 -6.01 3.02
N CYS A 292 -9.83 -5.63 3.55
CA CYS A 292 -11.08 -6.36 3.33
C CYS A 292 -11.43 -6.45 1.84
N SER A 293 -11.30 -5.34 1.09
CA SER A 293 -11.54 -5.31 -0.36
C SER A 293 -10.60 -6.24 -1.12
N TYR A 294 -9.31 -6.27 -0.75
CA TYR A 294 -8.34 -7.20 -1.32
C TYR A 294 -8.78 -8.65 -1.13
N VAL A 295 -9.20 -9.02 0.08
CA VAL A 295 -9.68 -10.38 0.36
C VAL A 295 -10.94 -10.68 -0.45
N MET A 296 -11.90 -9.75 -0.54
CA MET A 296 -13.12 -9.93 -1.36
C MET A 296 -12.79 -10.18 -2.83
N ILE A 297 -11.82 -9.46 -3.40
CA ILE A 297 -11.35 -9.68 -4.77
C ILE A 297 -10.66 -11.05 -4.88
N ALA A 298 -9.80 -11.41 -3.92
CA ALA A 298 -9.07 -12.66 -3.93
C ALA A 298 -9.97 -13.90 -3.89
N ILE A 299 -11.07 -13.87 -3.11
CA ILE A 299 -12.03 -14.98 -3.04
C ILE A 299 -13.00 -15.01 -4.22
N THR A 300 -13.22 -13.89 -4.90
CA THR A 300 -14.12 -13.82 -6.08
C THR A 300 -13.39 -14.26 -7.34
N GLY A 301 -12.17 -13.84 -7.54
CA GLY A 301 -11.32 -14.22 -8.67
C GLY A 301 -10.66 -13.02 -9.35
N ILE A 302 -9.65 -13.32 -10.17
CA ILE A 302 -8.78 -12.33 -10.81
C ILE A 302 -9.51 -11.36 -11.75
N ASP A 303 -10.62 -11.80 -12.32
CA ASP A 303 -11.39 -10.99 -13.28
C ASP A 303 -12.39 -10.04 -12.60
N THR A 304 -12.39 -9.97 -11.25
CA THR A 304 -13.28 -9.06 -10.52
C THR A 304 -12.86 -7.61 -10.79
N PRO A 305 -13.74 -6.80 -11.41
CA PRO A 305 -13.41 -5.39 -11.65
C PRO A 305 -13.27 -4.62 -10.34
N VAL A 306 -12.27 -3.75 -10.24
CA VAL A 306 -12.05 -2.93 -9.05
C VAL A 306 -12.76 -1.59 -9.20
N ASN A 307 -13.90 -1.48 -8.55
CA ASN A 307 -14.72 -0.28 -8.49
C ASN A 307 -15.51 -0.23 -7.17
N GLN A 308 -16.38 0.74 -7.01
CA GLN A 308 -17.19 0.91 -5.79
C GLN A 308 -17.99 -0.34 -5.41
N GLY A 309 -18.36 -1.20 -6.36
CA GLY A 309 -19.11 -2.44 -6.12
C GLY A 309 -18.42 -3.42 -5.18
N VAL A 310 -17.08 -3.38 -5.08
CA VAL A 310 -16.32 -4.19 -4.10
C VAL A 310 -16.66 -3.75 -2.67
N PHE A 311 -16.69 -2.44 -2.43
CA PHE A 311 -16.96 -1.89 -1.09
C PHE A 311 -18.40 -2.08 -0.62
N ASP A 312 -19.32 -2.28 -1.57
CA ASP A 312 -20.74 -2.46 -1.29
C ASP A 312 -21.09 -3.89 -0.82
N CYS A 313 -20.11 -4.83 -0.89
CA CYS A 313 -20.33 -6.25 -0.62
C CYS A 313 -20.07 -6.67 0.83
N PHE A 314 -19.49 -5.81 1.65
CA PHE A 314 -19.13 -6.15 3.02
C PHE A 314 -19.36 -5.00 3.99
N THR A 315 -19.45 -5.34 5.26
CA THR A 315 -19.43 -4.37 6.36
C THR A 315 -18.13 -4.50 7.15
N LEU A 316 -17.63 -3.38 7.65
CA LEU A 316 -16.44 -3.29 8.47
C LEU A 316 -16.79 -2.65 9.80
N LYS A 317 -16.37 -3.28 10.90
CA LYS A 317 -16.45 -2.72 12.24
C LYS A 317 -15.07 -2.67 12.86
N THR A 318 -14.70 -1.50 13.39
CA THR A 318 -13.48 -1.27 14.15
C THR A 318 -13.83 -0.73 15.54
N ARG A 319 -12.87 -0.71 16.41
CA ARG A 319 -12.97 -0.03 17.72
C ARG A 319 -11.90 1.03 17.80
N GLN A 320 -12.31 2.26 18.05
CA GLN A 320 -11.40 3.39 18.21
C GLN A 320 -10.42 3.19 19.38
N GLY A 321 -9.17 3.61 19.20
CA GLY A 321 -8.08 3.40 20.14
C GLY A 321 -7.38 2.05 20.00
N THR A 322 -7.63 1.32 18.91
CA THR A 322 -6.92 0.08 18.56
C THR A 322 -5.90 0.30 17.46
N VAL A 323 -5.05 -0.70 17.21
CA VAL A 323 -4.08 -0.67 16.08
C VAL A 323 -4.74 -0.39 14.74
N VAL A 324 -5.99 -0.82 14.54
CA VAL A 324 -6.75 -0.69 13.28
C VAL A 324 -7.66 0.55 13.21
N ASP A 325 -7.73 1.32 14.29
CA ASP A 325 -8.48 2.59 14.38
C ASP A 325 -7.90 3.47 15.49
N PRO A 326 -6.69 4.00 15.30
CA PRO A 326 -5.99 4.76 16.33
C PRO A 326 -6.58 6.16 16.54
N TYR A 327 -6.37 6.71 17.74
CA TYR A 327 -6.60 8.13 18.03
C TYR A 327 -5.50 9.00 17.42
N PHE A 328 -5.88 10.17 16.91
CA PHE A 328 -4.92 11.23 16.59
C PHE A 328 -4.19 11.69 17.89
N PRO A 329 -2.88 11.93 17.85
CA PRO A 329 -1.93 11.92 16.74
C PRO A 329 -1.04 10.65 16.68
N ALA A 330 -1.59 9.46 16.88
CA ALA A 330 -0.80 8.23 16.81
C ALA A 330 0.00 8.13 15.50
N PRO A 331 1.24 7.63 15.52
CA PRO A 331 2.06 7.49 14.31
C PRO A 331 1.55 6.30 13.48
N VAL A 332 1.62 6.43 12.14
CA VAL A 332 1.02 5.49 11.19
C VAL A 332 1.92 5.13 10.00
N ASN A 333 3.13 5.68 9.91
CA ASN A 333 3.97 5.54 8.70
C ASN A 333 4.50 4.11 8.45
N THR A 334 4.58 3.29 9.47
CA THR A 334 5.03 1.90 9.36
C THR A 334 3.86 0.92 9.51
N TYR A 335 2.71 1.23 8.93
CA TYR A 335 1.49 0.42 8.98
C TYR A 335 1.63 -0.97 8.34
N ASN A 336 2.61 -1.17 7.45
CA ASN A 336 2.77 -2.37 6.61
C ASN A 336 2.74 -3.69 7.40
N PRO A 337 3.47 -3.86 8.52
CA PRO A 337 3.41 -5.10 9.32
C PRO A 337 2.01 -5.41 9.82
N ALA A 338 1.31 -4.41 10.37
CA ALA A 338 -0.04 -4.59 10.88
C ALA A 338 -1.05 -4.84 9.75
N LEU A 339 -0.88 -4.20 8.58
CA LEU A 339 -1.76 -4.44 7.45
C LEU A 339 -1.62 -5.86 6.88
N HIS A 340 -0.40 -6.42 6.85
CA HIS A 340 -0.20 -7.84 6.53
C HIS A 340 -0.93 -8.73 7.53
N ALA A 341 -0.77 -8.47 8.84
CA ALA A 341 -1.45 -9.21 9.89
C ALA A 341 -2.99 -9.12 9.78
N ILE A 342 -3.54 -7.96 9.36
CA ILE A 342 -4.97 -7.79 9.07
C ILE A 342 -5.42 -8.77 7.97
N ILE A 343 -4.74 -8.78 6.82
CA ILE A 343 -5.11 -9.64 5.69
C ILE A 343 -4.96 -11.11 6.06
N GLU A 344 -3.86 -11.48 6.71
CA GLU A 344 -3.58 -12.85 7.14
C GLU A 344 -4.57 -13.34 8.21
N SER A 345 -5.00 -12.46 9.13
CA SER A 345 -6.05 -12.80 10.10
C SER A 345 -7.40 -13.07 9.42
N ILE A 346 -7.75 -12.30 8.36
CA ILE A 346 -8.98 -12.58 7.59
C ILE A 346 -8.88 -13.94 6.90
N PHE A 347 -7.75 -14.26 6.24
CA PHE A 347 -7.58 -15.57 5.60
C PHE A 347 -7.59 -16.71 6.61
N ALA A 348 -7.02 -16.50 7.80
CA ALA A 348 -7.08 -17.47 8.89
C ALA A 348 -8.50 -17.70 9.40
N ALA A 349 -9.33 -16.66 9.42
CA ALA A 349 -10.72 -16.76 9.87
C ALA A 349 -11.60 -17.62 8.93
N PHE A 350 -11.22 -17.83 7.68
CA PHE A 350 -11.87 -18.81 6.81
C PHE A 350 -11.60 -20.25 7.29
N GLY A 351 -10.37 -20.57 7.72
CA GLY A 351 -9.98 -21.80 8.39
C GLY A 351 -10.63 -23.06 7.83
N GLU A 352 -11.28 -23.83 8.71
CA GLU A 352 -11.99 -25.06 8.33
C GLU A 352 -13.37 -24.77 7.70
N SER A 353 -13.96 -23.60 7.95
CA SER A 353 -15.31 -23.24 7.47
C SER A 353 -15.35 -22.99 5.97
N ALA A 354 -14.26 -22.48 5.40
CA ALA A 354 -14.11 -22.22 3.96
C ALA A 354 -12.65 -22.50 3.51
N PRO A 355 -12.19 -23.76 3.61
CA PRO A 355 -10.78 -24.13 3.47
C PRO A 355 -10.19 -23.74 2.10
N GLN A 356 -11.02 -23.66 1.05
CA GLN A 356 -10.61 -23.23 -0.29
C GLN A 356 -10.17 -21.75 -0.34
N PHE A 357 -10.46 -20.96 0.70
CA PHE A 357 -10.03 -19.56 0.82
C PHE A 357 -9.03 -19.35 1.97
N ALA A 358 -8.92 -20.33 2.86
CA ALA A 358 -7.90 -20.29 3.91
C ALA A 358 -6.50 -20.31 3.28
N ARG A 359 -5.61 -19.47 3.79
CA ARG A 359 -4.26 -19.30 3.27
C ARG A 359 -3.27 -19.22 4.42
N ALA A 360 -2.15 -19.91 4.27
CA ALA A 360 -1.02 -19.76 5.18
C ALA A 360 -0.40 -18.36 5.07
N ASP A 361 0.29 -17.92 6.12
CA ASP A 361 0.91 -16.60 6.15
C ASP A 361 2.01 -16.45 5.10
N GLY A 362 2.10 -15.26 4.51
CA GLY A 362 3.22 -14.90 3.64
C GLY A 362 4.39 -14.27 4.41
N GLY A 363 5.54 -14.14 3.73
CA GLY A 363 6.74 -13.48 4.28
C GLY A 363 6.58 -11.99 4.56
N GLY A 364 5.42 -11.43 4.28
CA GLY A 364 5.13 -10.01 4.50
C GLY A 364 5.86 -9.08 3.53
N GLY A 365 5.48 -7.81 3.59
CA GLY A 365 6.19 -6.71 2.92
C GLY A 365 7.24 -6.12 3.85
N ARG A 366 8.38 -5.74 3.28
CA ARG A 366 9.48 -5.10 3.99
C ARG A 366 9.91 -3.88 3.21
N ALA A 367 10.19 -2.82 3.92
CA ALA A 367 10.81 -1.66 3.34
C ALA A 367 12.10 -1.33 4.10
N MET A 368 13.11 -0.93 3.37
CA MET A 368 14.37 -0.44 3.90
C MET A 368 14.69 0.89 3.26
N THR A 369 15.18 1.80 4.06
CA THR A 369 15.75 3.05 3.58
C THR A 369 17.20 3.12 3.99
N LEU A 370 18.09 3.34 3.02
CA LEU A 370 19.48 3.71 3.26
C LEU A 370 19.65 5.18 2.84
N ALA A 371 20.06 6.00 3.78
CA ALA A 371 20.39 7.40 3.49
C ALA A 371 21.90 7.56 3.48
N HIS A 372 22.46 7.74 2.29
CA HIS A 372 23.89 7.93 2.06
C HIS A 372 24.21 9.42 2.07
N VAL A 373 25.06 9.84 3.01
CA VAL A 373 25.57 11.21 3.10
C VAL A 373 26.95 11.25 2.46
N LEU A 374 27.03 11.90 1.31
CA LEU A 374 28.23 12.10 0.51
C LEU A 374 28.49 13.60 0.41
N ASP A 375 29.53 14.11 1.03
CA ASP A 375 29.80 15.54 1.16
C ASP A 375 28.58 16.31 1.72
N GLN A 376 27.92 17.12 0.88
CA GLN A 376 26.71 17.88 1.25
C GLN A 376 25.42 17.31 0.65
N LYS A 377 25.47 16.14 0.03
CA LYS A 377 24.31 15.51 -0.61
C LYS A 377 23.84 14.31 0.20
N THR A 378 22.52 14.16 0.29
CA THR A 378 21.90 12.95 0.82
C THR A 378 21.21 12.21 -0.32
N LEU A 379 21.63 10.97 -0.56
CA LEU A 379 20.97 10.06 -1.51
C LEU A 379 20.09 9.12 -0.71
N ILE A 380 18.84 8.99 -1.12
CA ILE A 380 17.85 8.11 -0.47
C ILE A 380 17.63 6.87 -1.32
N GLN A 381 18.21 5.76 -0.91
CA GLN A 381 17.94 4.44 -1.45
C GLN A 381 16.77 3.83 -0.68
N TYR A 382 15.63 3.70 -1.35
CA TYR A 382 14.45 3.07 -0.79
C TYR A 382 14.20 1.75 -1.53
N GLU A 383 14.00 0.68 -0.78
CA GLU A 383 13.73 -0.63 -1.36
C GLU A 383 12.56 -1.33 -0.70
N LEU A 384 11.77 -1.99 -1.53
CA LEU A 384 10.75 -2.94 -1.13
C LEU A 384 11.28 -4.35 -1.35
N PHE A 385 11.09 -5.21 -0.35
CA PHE A 385 11.52 -6.61 -0.40
C PHE A 385 10.33 -7.54 -0.30
N ALA A 386 10.29 -8.50 -1.23
CA ALA A 386 9.34 -9.60 -1.21
C ALA A 386 9.83 -10.74 -0.29
N GLY A 387 8.91 -11.58 0.16
CA GLY A 387 9.22 -12.84 0.87
C GLY A 387 8.66 -14.04 0.14
N GLY A 388 8.55 -15.18 0.81
CA GLY A 388 7.80 -16.32 0.32
C GLY A 388 6.29 -16.08 0.47
N VAL A 389 5.50 -16.51 -0.51
CA VAL A 389 4.02 -16.48 -0.43
C VAL A 389 3.54 -17.69 0.36
N GLY A 390 2.55 -17.52 1.23
CA GLY A 390 1.92 -18.65 1.94
C GLY A 390 1.16 -19.57 1.00
N ALA A 391 1.23 -20.88 1.25
CA ALA A 391 0.50 -21.89 0.50
C ALA A 391 -1.00 -21.86 0.81
N MET A 392 -1.78 -22.42 -0.08
CA MET A 392 -3.22 -22.62 0.09
C MET A 392 -3.64 -23.98 -0.52
N GLN A 393 -4.88 -24.37 -0.31
CA GLN A 393 -5.38 -25.62 -0.86
C GLN A 393 -5.20 -25.67 -2.40
N GLY A 394 -4.45 -26.65 -2.88
CA GLY A 394 -4.19 -26.86 -4.32
C GLY A 394 -3.03 -26.05 -4.88
N TYR A 395 -2.39 -25.16 -4.10
CA TYR A 395 -1.34 -24.29 -4.61
C TYR A 395 -0.18 -24.14 -3.63
N THR A 396 1.03 -24.37 -4.11
CA THR A 396 2.26 -24.02 -3.40
C THR A 396 2.47 -22.50 -3.40
N GLY A 397 3.18 -21.99 -2.40
CA GLY A 397 3.53 -20.58 -2.33
C GLY A 397 4.63 -20.20 -3.34
N GLU A 398 4.51 -19.04 -3.95
CA GLU A 398 5.52 -18.48 -4.85
C GLU A 398 6.74 -18.00 -4.06
N THR A 399 7.93 -18.20 -4.64
CA THR A 399 9.21 -17.79 -4.03
C THR A 399 9.57 -16.36 -4.41
N GLY A 400 9.91 -15.54 -3.42
CA GLY A 400 10.41 -14.18 -3.64
C GLY A 400 9.39 -13.23 -4.29
N CYS A 401 8.11 -13.44 -4.05
CA CYS A 401 7.03 -12.62 -4.60
C CYS A 401 6.39 -11.72 -3.55
N HIS A 402 6.01 -10.53 -3.97
CA HIS A 402 5.12 -9.69 -3.16
C HIS A 402 3.72 -10.31 -3.08
N CYS A 403 3.08 -10.16 -1.93
CA CYS A 403 1.72 -10.63 -1.71
C CYS A 403 0.91 -9.63 -0.87
N ASN A 404 -0.40 -9.86 -0.82
CA ASN A 404 -1.34 -9.12 0.00
C ASN A 404 -1.44 -7.63 -0.40
N GLN A 405 -0.77 -6.73 0.30
CA GLN A 405 -0.97 -5.28 0.17
C GLN A 405 -0.18 -4.63 -0.97
N THR A 406 0.82 -5.29 -1.52
CA THR A 406 1.73 -4.70 -2.51
C THR A 406 2.03 -5.67 -3.64
N ASN A 407 2.24 -5.10 -4.82
CA ASN A 407 2.74 -5.77 -6.02
C ASN A 407 3.94 -4.98 -6.59
N GLY A 408 4.73 -4.40 -5.69
CA GLY A 408 5.93 -3.65 -6.02
C GLY A 408 7.00 -4.53 -6.65
N LYS A 409 8.00 -3.90 -7.25
CA LYS A 409 9.15 -4.58 -7.84
C LYS A 409 10.38 -4.41 -6.98
N VAL A 410 11.26 -5.38 -7.02
CA VAL A 410 12.60 -5.29 -6.42
C VAL A 410 13.51 -4.57 -7.41
N ALA A 411 14.26 -3.57 -6.93
CA ALA A 411 15.19 -2.83 -7.76
C ALA A 411 16.35 -3.72 -8.25
N SER A 412 16.78 -3.51 -9.51
CA SER A 412 17.89 -4.26 -10.10
C SER A 412 19.23 -3.89 -9.43
N VAL A 413 20.16 -4.84 -9.40
CA VAL A 413 21.50 -4.64 -8.83
C VAL A 413 22.25 -3.53 -9.58
N GLU A 414 22.14 -3.52 -10.89
CA GLU A 414 22.84 -2.57 -11.77
C GLU A 414 22.39 -1.13 -11.50
N MET A 415 21.09 -0.92 -11.32
CA MET A 415 20.55 0.39 -10.99
C MET A 415 21.03 0.84 -9.61
N LEU A 416 20.96 -0.05 -8.60
CA LEU A 416 21.38 0.28 -7.25
C LEU A 416 22.86 0.67 -7.17
N GLU A 417 23.75 -0.09 -7.81
CA GLU A 417 25.18 0.18 -7.84
C GLU A 417 25.56 1.40 -8.68
N THR A 418 24.67 1.82 -9.61
CA THR A 418 24.87 3.03 -10.41
C THR A 418 24.43 4.29 -9.68
N GLU A 419 23.31 4.22 -8.95
CA GLU A 419 22.73 5.41 -8.30
C GLU A 419 23.21 5.61 -6.86
N PHE A 420 23.69 4.56 -6.17
CA PHE A 420 24.04 4.60 -4.75
C PHE A 420 25.43 4.04 -4.46
N PRO A 421 26.10 4.50 -3.41
CA PRO A 421 27.46 4.06 -3.05
C PRO A 421 27.44 2.69 -2.34
N VAL A 422 26.88 1.70 -2.98
CA VAL A 422 26.76 0.33 -2.46
C VAL A 422 27.27 -0.67 -3.49
N ARG A 423 27.71 -1.84 -3.01
CA ARG A 423 27.93 -3.03 -3.82
C ARG A 423 27.04 -4.15 -3.30
N THR A 424 26.29 -4.79 -4.17
CA THR A 424 25.51 -5.97 -3.86
C THR A 424 26.44 -7.21 -3.89
N GLU A 425 26.78 -7.75 -2.74
CA GLU A 425 27.67 -8.92 -2.64
C GLU A 425 26.92 -10.24 -2.76
N GLU A 426 25.63 -10.24 -2.40
CA GLU A 426 24.77 -11.43 -2.44
C GLU A 426 23.34 -11.04 -2.79
N PHE A 427 22.74 -11.76 -3.73
CA PHE A 427 21.30 -11.77 -3.98
C PHE A 427 20.90 -13.18 -4.40
N LYS A 428 20.30 -13.93 -3.49
CA LYS A 428 19.93 -15.34 -3.73
C LYS A 428 18.70 -15.76 -2.93
N ILE A 429 18.06 -16.84 -3.38
CA ILE A 429 16.96 -17.50 -2.68
C ILE A 429 17.48 -18.16 -1.41
N LEU A 430 16.79 -17.97 -0.29
CA LEU A 430 16.97 -18.70 0.96
C LEU A 430 16.25 -20.05 0.85
N LYS A 431 16.96 -21.07 0.37
CA LYS A 431 16.42 -22.42 0.24
C LYS A 431 15.89 -22.93 1.59
N ASP A 432 14.84 -23.74 1.53
CA ASP A 432 14.19 -24.38 2.68
C ASP A 432 13.64 -23.39 3.73
N SER A 433 13.42 -22.12 3.35
CA SER A 433 12.81 -21.13 4.25
C SER A 433 11.29 -21.16 4.22
N GLY A 434 10.64 -21.76 3.23
CA GLY A 434 9.21 -22.00 3.17
C GLY A 434 8.75 -23.10 4.14
N GLY A 435 7.54 -22.98 4.67
CA GLY A 435 6.91 -23.99 5.52
C GLY A 435 6.55 -25.25 4.74
N ARG A 436 6.75 -26.42 5.33
CA ARG A 436 6.40 -27.72 4.74
C ARG A 436 4.91 -27.99 4.88
N GLY A 437 4.37 -28.87 4.01
CA GLY A 437 2.97 -29.27 4.04
C GLY A 437 2.62 -30.09 2.80
N ALA A 438 1.36 -30.47 2.65
CA ALA A 438 0.87 -31.05 1.40
C ALA A 438 1.07 -30.06 0.23
N PHE A 439 1.05 -28.75 0.54
CA PHE A 439 1.46 -27.66 -0.34
C PHE A 439 2.50 -26.82 0.41
N GLU A 440 3.69 -26.71 -0.16
CA GLU A 440 4.81 -25.99 0.47
C GLU A 440 4.64 -24.49 0.31
N GLY A 441 5.05 -23.72 1.32
CA GLY A 441 5.18 -22.27 1.23
C GLY A 441 6.38 -21.85 0.38
N GLY A 442 6.32 -20.66 -0.21
CA GLY A 442 7.41 -20.09 -1.00
C GLY A 442 8.63 -19.75 -0.15
N ASN A 443 9.80 -19.73 -0.78
CA ASN A 443 11.04 -19.32 -0.12
C ASN A 443 11.20 -17.79 -0.13
N GLY A 444 11.86 -17.26 0.89
CA GLY A 444 12.39 -15.90 0.91
C GLY A 444 13.70 -15.79 0.12
N PHE A 445 14.32 -14.62 0.20
CA PHE A 445 15.64 -14.38 -0.37
C PHE A 445 16.53 -13.58 0.59
N VAL A 446 17.83 -13.56 0.31
CA VAL A 446 18.80 -12.72 1.01
C VAL A 446 19.44 -11.73 0.05
N ARG A 447 19.64 -10.51 0.52
CA ARG A 447 20.43 -9.49 -0.16
C ARG A 447 21.46 -8.91 0.81
N THR A 448 22.71 -8.78 0.33
CA THR A 448 23.83 -8.26 1.13
C THR A 448 24.46 -7.10 0.40
N TYR A 449 24.65 -5.98 1.12
CA TYR A 449 25.29 -4.78 0.63
C TYR A 449 26.58 -4.51 1.39
N ARG A 450 27.59 -4.07 0.67
CA ARG A 450 28.77 -3.38 1.22
C ARG A 450 28.66 -1.90 0.92
N ILE A 451 28.87 -1.07 1.94
CA ILE A 451 28.93 0.38 1.78
C ILE A 451 30.31 0.74 1.19
N LEU A 452 30.30 1.55 0.12
CA LEU A 452 31.54 1.92 -0.59
C LEU A 452 32.06 3.28 -0.17
N GLU A 453 31.17 4.26 0.03
CA GLU A 453 31.54 5.65 0.32
C GLU A 453 30.52 6.32 1.25
N GLY A 454 30.95 7.41 1.91
CA GLY A 454 30.09 8.24 2.75
C GLY A 454 29.64 7.56 4.04
N ILE A 455 28.73 8.21 4.74
CA ILE A 455 28.09 7.67 5.93
C ILE A 455 26.66 7.28 5.56
N THR A 456 26.27 6.04 5.89
CA THR A 456 24.96 5.52 5.57
C THR A 456 24.13 5.29 6.83
N SER A 457 22.94 5.88 6.89
CA SER A 457 21.96 5.61 7.95
C SER A 457 20.94 4.60 7.47
N VAL A 458 20.67 3.57 8.27
CA VAL A 458 19.71 2.50 7.98
C VAL A 458 18.42 2.75 8.73
N THR A 459 17.29 2.66 8.02
CA THR A 459 15.95 2.51 8.59
C THR A 459 15.31 1.25 8.05
N LEU A 460 15.00 0.31 8.94
CA LEU A 460 14.32 -0.95 8.62
C LEU A 460 12.88 -0.91 9.11
N ARG A 461 11.96 -1.29 8.23
CA ARG A 461 10.51 -1.43 8.50
C ARG A 461 10.08 -2.80 8.04
N SER A 462 10.11 -3.75 8.95
CA SER A 462 9.92 -5.17 8.68
C SER A 462 9.08 -5.79 9.79
N SER A 463 8.76 -7.06 9.63
CA SER A 463 8.11 -7.92 10.63
C SER A 463 8.51 -9.36 10.39
N LYS A 464 8.02 -10.25 11.24
CA LYS A 464 8.24 -11.69 11.13
C LYS A 464 9.71 -12.11 11.25
N HIS A 465 10.42 -11.41 12.17
CA HIS A 465 11.74 -11.83 12.63
C HIS A 465 11.61 -12.75 13.85
N GLY A 466 10.81 -12.34 14.85
CA GLY A 466 10.52 -13.11 16.06
C GLY A 466 9.28 -13.99 15.91
N ILE A 467 8.23 -13.47 15.31
CA ILE A 467 6.99 -14.20 15.01
C ILE A 467 7.03 -14.66 13.56
N HIS A 468 7.18 -15.96 13.35
CA HIS A 468 7.35 -16.55 12.02
C HIS A 468 6.01 -16.59 11.25
N PRO A 469 6.04 -16.66 9.90
CA PRO A 469 4.84 -16.91 9.11
C PRO A 469 4.25 -18.29 9.42
N LEU A 470 2.97 -18.31 9.81
CA LEU A 470 2.29 -19.52 10.25
C LEU A 470 1.81 -20.37 9.08
N GLY A 471 1.91 -21.69 9.23
CA GLY A 471 1.23 -22.65 8.37
C GLY A 471 -0.28 -22.65 8.57
N MET A 472 -1.00 -23.35 7.70
CA MET A 472 -2.47 -23.46 7.74
C MET A 472 -2.91 -24.91 7.60
N ASN A 473 -3.98 -25.30 8.30
CA ASN A 473 -4.63 -26.61 8.21
C ASN A 473 -3.65 -27.81 8.35
N GLY A 474 -2.69 -27.73 9.27
CA GLY A 474 -1.68 -28.75 9.52
C GLY A 474 -0.38 -28.60 8.74
N GLY A 475 -0.26 -27.57 7.91
CA GLY A 475 1.02 -27.19 7.30
C GLY A 475 1.98 -26.56 8.33
N GLY A 476 3.28 -26.69 8.08
CA GLY A 476 4.34 -26.17 8.95
C GLY A 476 4.57 -24.67 8.78
N ASP A 477 5.10 -24.06 9.84
CA ASP A 477 5.51 -22.64 9.80
C ASP A 477 6.75 -22.46 8.93
N ALA A 478 6.92 -21.27 8.38
CA ALA A 478 8.10 -20.89 7.63
C ALA A 478 9.22 -20.36 8.54
N HIS A 479 10.42 -20.22 7.99
CA HIS A 479 11.49 -19.50 8.67
C HIS A 479 11.21 -18.00 8.67
N GLY A 480 11.50 -17.36 9.81
CA GLY A 480 11.43 -15.92 9.95
C GLY A 480 12.50 -15.18 9.14
N GLY A 481 12.34 -13.88 9.02
CA GLY A 481 13.35 -13.03 8.42
C GLY A 481 14.41 -12.58 9.43
N PHE A 482 15.43 -11.90 8.91
CA PHE A 482 16.49 -11.32 9.73
C PHE A 482 17.06 -10.05 9.08
N CYS A 483 17.72 -9.24 9.88
CA CYS A 483 18.58 -8.17 9.41
C CYS A 483 19.85 -8.15 10.28
N GLU A 484 21.02 -8.16 9.66
CA GLU A 484 22.33 -8.19 10.30
C GLU A 484 23.19 -7.06 9.74
N VAL A 485 24.01 -6.46 10.58
CA VAL A 485 25.05 -5.55 10.16
C VAL A 485 26.40 -6.08 10.65
N GLU A 486 27.44 -5.86 9.86
CA GLU A 486 28.82 -6.09 10.27
C GLU A 486 29.55 -4.74 10.30
N LEU A 487 29.77 -4.23 11.51
CA LEU A 487 30.38 -2.93 11.77
C LEU A 487 31.86 -3.15 12.16
N SER A 488 32.78 -2.74 11.30
CA SER A 488 34.23 -2.95 11.55
C SER A 488 34.57 -4.40 11.92
N GLY A 489 33.92 -5.37 11.28
CA GLY A 489 34.12 -6.81 11.52
C GLY A 489 33.29 -7.41 12.67
N ILE A 490 32.50 -6.62 13.38
CA ILE A 490 31.61 -7.09 14.47
C ILE A 490 30.20 -7.22 13.97
N LYS A 491 29.65 -8.45 14.05
CA LYS A 491 28.27 -8.74 13.64
C LYS A 491 27.25 -8.38 14.73
N GLN A 492 26.14 -7.77 14.31
CA GLN A 492 25.02 -7.41 15.16
C GLN A 492 23.72 -7.71 14.43
N THR A 493 22.74 -8.26 15.16
CA THR A 493 21.37 -8.47 14.65
C THR A 493 20.54 -7.23 14.99
N LEU A 494 19.78 -6.75 13.99
CA LEU A 494 18.87 -5.62 14.15
C LEU A 494 17.44 -6.11 14.43
N ALA A 495 16.68 -5.32 15.19
CA ALA A 495 15.26 -5.54 15.36
C ALA A 495 14.52 -5.40 14.01
N SER A 496 13.33 -6.02 13.90
CA SER A 496 12.52 -5.99 12.66
C SER A 496 12.12 -4.57 12.24
N MET A 497 11.95 -3.65 13.21
CA MET A 497 11.79 -2.22 12.99
C MET A 497 12.85 -1.46 13.78
N GLN A 498 13.70 -0.75 13.07
CA GLN A 498 14.79 0.01 13.67
C GLN A 498 15.23 1.17 12.79
N SER A 499 15.59 2.30 13.40
CA SER A 499 16.13 3.47 12.71
C SER A 499 17.46 3.92 13.34
N GLY A 500 18.27 4.63 12.56
CA GLY A 500 19.47 5.33 13.06
C GLY A 500 20.70 4.45 13.21
N VAL A 501 20.74 3.25 12.64
CA VAL A 501 21.97 2.44 12.57
C VAL A 501 22.88 3.08 11.52
N THR A 502 24.13 3.35 11.91
CA THR A 502 25.11 4.02 11.04
C THR A 502 26.11 3.00 10.52
N LEU A 503 26.32 3.02 9.20
CA LEU A 503 27.32 2.21 8.49
C LEU A 503 28.37 3.14 7.86
N ASN A 504 29.63 2.73 7.93
CA ASN A 504 30.76 3.39 7.32
C ASN A 504 31.24 2.61 6.07
N PRO A 505 32.09 3.19 5.23
CA PRO A 505 32.70 2.46 4.11
C PRO A 505 33.37 1.16 4.57
N GLY A 506 33.05 0.08 3.88
CA GLY A 506 33.49 -1.28 4.22
C GLY A 506 32.52 -2.09 5.08
N ASP A 507 31.63 -1.46 5.83
CA ASP A 507 30.60 -2.14 6.61
C ASP A 507 29.59 -2.87 5.70
N ILE A 508 28.98 -3.93 6.26
CA ILE A 508 28.07 -4.81 5.52
C ILE A 508 26.68 -4.76 6.16
N LEU A 509 25.66 -4.70 5.32
CA LEU A 509 24.27 -4.91 5.69
C LEU A 509 23.74 -6.15 4.98
N ARG A 510 23.21 -7.10 5.74
CA ARG A 510 22.65 -8.35 5.24
C ARG A 510 21.19 -8.50 5.67
N LEU A 511 20.29 -8.63 4.73
CA LEU A 511 18.85 -8.74 4.97
C LEU A 511 18.31 -10.03 4.35
N GLY A 512 17.67 -10.86 5.19
CA GLY A 512 16.95 -12.06 4.76
C GLY A 512 15.45 -11.91 4.92
N THR A 513 14.67 -12.23 3.87
CA THR A 513 13.21 -12.19 3.93
C THR A 513 12.65 -13.52 4.41
N PRO A 514 11.49 -13.56 5.10
CA PRO A 514 10.88 -14.80 5.55
C PRO A 514 10.38 -15.65 4.38
N GLY A 515 10.24 -16.94 4.59
CA GLY A 515 9.42 -17.81 3.75
C GLY A 515 7.92 -17.57 3.95
N GLY A 516 7.09 -18.27 3.18
CA GLY A 516 5.65 -18.41 3.39
C GLY A 516 5.32 -19.69 4.12
N GLY A 517 4.27 -19.74 4.93
CA GLY A 517 3.79 -20.93 5.61
C GLY A 517 3.29 -22.02 4.65
N GLY A 518 3.39 -23.29 5.06
CA GLY A 518 2.86 -24.43 4.34
C GLY A 518 1.36 -24.63 4.59
N TYR A 519 0.70 -25.43 3.75
CA TYR A 519 -0.71 -25.75 3.87
C TYR A 519 -0.96 -27.26 3.85
N GLY A 520 -1.80 -27.75 4.76
CA GLY A 520 -2.18 -29.15 4.86
C GLY A 520 -1.07 -30.02 5.48
N ALA A 521 -1.45 -31.09 6.16
CA ALA A 521 -0.49 -32.05 6.71
C ALA A 521 0.29 -32.74 5.55
N SER A 522 1.61 -32.94 5.75
CA SER A 522 2.50 -33.64 4.80
C SER A 522 2.25 -35.14 4.79
#